data_d1ab45cd5225c2da0f0015cf2a5e212e
#
_entry.id   d1ab45cd5225c2da0f0015cf2a5e212e
#
_cell.length_a   1.000
_cell.length_b   1.000
_cell.length_c   1.000
_cell.angle_alpha   90.00
_cell.angle_beta   90.00
_cell.angle_gamma   90.00
#
_symmetry.space_group_name_H-M   'P 1'
#
loop_
_entity.id
_entity.type
_entity.pdbx_description
1 polymer ?
#
loop_
_entity_poly.entity_id
_entity_poly.type
_entity_poly.pdbx_seq_one_letter_code
_entity_poly.pdbx_strand_id
1 'polypeptide(L)'
;MFHAAQQRLRCHYCDYGKPPSEKCGGCGQPGSALLGVGTERLEEEARTLYPKARIARLDRDTTQRRGATAEILAGLGSGEIDILIGTQMVAKGHDFPGVRLVGVVAADMGLHMPDFRAAERTFQLL
;
A
#
# COMPACT_ATOMS: atom_id res chain seq x y z
N MET A 1 -11.66 -2.81 -5.57
CA MET A 1 -10.17 -2.89 -5.53
C MET A 1 -9.73 -4.16 -6.25
N PHE A 2 -8.56 -4.17 -6.89
CA PHE A 2 -8.02 -5.36 -7.52
C PHE A 2 -7.17 -6.15 -6.53
N HIS A 3 -7.41 -7.44 -6.41
CA HIS A 3 -6.63 -8.36 -5.59
C HIS A 3 -5.72 -9.18 -6.50
N ALA A 4 -4.41 -8.89 -6.48
CA ALA A 4 -3.44 -9.49 -7.38
C ALA A 4 -3.34 -11.01 -7.20
N ALA A 5 -3.32 -11.50 -5.96
CA ALA A 5 -3.26 -12.93 -5.66
C ALA A 5 -4.47 -13.71 -6.19
N GLN A 6 -5.63 -13.08 -6.32
CA GLN A 6 -6.87 -13.70 -6.80
C GLN A 6 -7.21 -13.32 -8.24
N GLN A 7 -6.46 -12.40 -8.85
CA GLN A 7 -6.72 -11.85 -10.18
C GLN A 7 -8.17 -11.37 -10.37
N ARG A 8 -8.75 -10.75 -9.32
CA ARG A 8 -10.17 -10.31 -9.30
C ARG A 8 -10.33 -8.92 -8.72
N LEU A 9 -11.31 -8.20 -9.26
CA LEU A 9 -11.84 -6.98 -8.67
C LEU A 9 -12.85 -7.37 -7.58
N ARG A 10 -12.70 -6.86 -6.35
CA ARG A 10 -13.61 -7.11 -5.22
C ARG A 10 -14.07 -5.80 -4.60
N CYS A 11 -15.35 -5.72 -4.30
CA CYS A 11 -15.92 -4.59 -3.58
C CYS A 11 -15.74 -4.80 -2.08
N HIS A 12 -15.15 -3.82 -1.38
CA HIS A 12 -14.95 -3.92 0.07
C HIS A 12 -16.21 -3.67 0.91
N TYR A 13 -17.30 -3.22 0.27
CA TYR A 13 -18.57 -2.99 0.97
C TYR A 13 -19.50 -4.21 0.93
N CYS A 14 -19.64 -4.83 -0.24
CA CYS A 14 -20.60 -5.93 -0.44
C CYS A 14 -19.96 -7.24 -0.86
N ASP A 15 -18.63 -7.29 -0.89
CA ASP A 15 -17.84 -8.48 -1.24
C ASP A 15 -18.05 -9.00 -2.68
N TYR A 16 -18.81 -8.26 -3.50
CA TYR A 16 -19.00 -8.61 -4.90
C TYR A 16 -17.68 -8.66 -5.64
N GLY A 17 -17.42 -9.77 -6.33
CA GLY A 17 -16.19 -9.98 -7.09
C GLY A 17 -16.45 -10.26 -8.56
N LYS A 18 -15.65 -9.64 -9.44
CA LYS A 18 -15.64 -9.94 -10.88
C LYS A 18 -14.21 -9.99 -11.42
N PRO A 19 -13.96 -10.72 -12.51
CA PRO A 19 -12.67 -10.64 -13.19
C PRO A 19 -12.43 -9.21 -13.70
N PRO A 20 -11.16 -8.78 -13.82
CA PRO A 20 -10.83 -7.50 -14.46
C PRO A 20 -11.32 -7.53 -15.91
N SER A 21 -11.88 -6.43 -16.37
CA SER A 21 -12.27 -6.29 -17.77
C SER A 21 -11.04 -5.89 -18.60
N GLU A 22 -10.77 -6.60 -19.67
CA GLU A 22 -9.70 -6.25 -20.62
C GLU A 22 -10.02 -4.95 -21.38
N LYS A 23 -11.30 -4.62 -21.49
CA LYS A 23 -11.78 -3.41 -22.17
C LYS A 23 -12.80 -2.66 -21.33
N CYS A 24 -12.77 -1.34 -21.42
CA CYS A 24 -13.79 -0.50 -20.83
C CYS A 24 -15.15 -0.75 -21.50
N GLY A 25 -16.18 -1.07 -20.71
CA GLY A 25 -17.53 -1.32 -21.23
C GLY A 25 -18.20 -0.09 -21.86
N GLY A 26 -17.71 1.12 -21.59
CA GLY A 26 -18.25 2.35 -22.15
C GLY A 26 -17.56 2.84 -23.43
N CYS A 27 -16.22 2.81 -23.47
CA CYS A 27 -15.46 3.37 -24.62
C CYS A 27 -14.70 2.31 -25.41
N GLY A 28 -14.69 1.04 -25.02
CA GLY A 28 -13.99 -0.06 -25.69
C GLY A 28 -12.45 0.00 -25.60
N GLN A 29 -11.88 1.04 -25.01
CA GLN A 29 -10.45 1.15 -24.81
C GLN A 29 -9.92 0.04 -23.88
N PRO A 30 -8.62 -0.34 -23.98
CA PRO A 30 -8.02 -1.26 -23.04
C PRO A 30 -8.40 -0.89 -21.60
N GLY A 31 -8.79 -1.87 -20.82
CA GLY A 31 -9.20 -1.67 -19.41
C GLY A 31 -8.14 -0.93 -18.64
N SER A 32 -8.55 -0.27 -17.57
CA SER A 32 -7.67 0.52 -16.72
C SER A 32 -6.43 -0.28 -16.35
N ALA A 33 -5.27 0.22 -16.71
CA ALA A 33 -4.03 -0.21 -16.11
C ALA A 33 -4.21 -0.16 -14.59
N LEU A 34 -3.65 -1.12 -13.88
CA LEU A 34 -3.63 -1.10 -12.42
C LEU A 34 -2.94 0.20 -11.98
N LEU A 35 -3.74 1.24 -11.75
CA LEU A 35 -3.25 2.51 -11.24
C LEU A 35 -2.94 2.29 -9.76
N GLY A 36 -1.69 2.43 -9.43
CA GLY A 36 -1.18 2.32 -8.07
C GLY A 36 -0.16 1.21 -7.92
N VAL A 37 0.90 1.53 -7.24
CA VAL A 37 1.88 0.53 -6.81
C VAL A 37 1.31 -0.09 -5.54
N GLY A 38 0.80 -1.32 -5.62
CA GLY A 38 0.39 -2.07 -4.44
C GLY A 38 1.58 -2.32 -3.52
N THR A 39 1.34 -2.42 -2.22
CA THR A 39 2.40 -2.72 -1.23
C THR A 39 3.14 -4.01 -1.54
N GLU A 40 2.47 -5.01 -2.13
CA GLU A 40 3.09 -6.26 -2.60
C GLU A 40 4.14 -6.02 -3.67
N ARG A 41 3.78 -5.28 -4.71
CA ARG A 41 4.70 -4.97 -5.80
C ARG A 41 5.88 -4.13 -5.31
N LEU A 42 5.62 -3.17 -4.44
CA LEU A 42 6.68 -2.36 -3.85
C LEU A 42 7.63 -3.21 -3.00
N GLU A 43 7.11 -4.20 -2.29
CA GLU A 43 7.91 -5.17 -1.54
C GLU A 43 8.81 -6.02 -2.47
N GLU A 44 8.26 -6.53 -3.58
CA GLU A 44 9.01 -7.30 -4.57
C GLU A 44 10.14 -6.47 -5.20
N GLU A 45 9.84 -5.23 -5.60
CA GLU A 45 10.83 -4.31 -6.15
C GLU A 45 11.91 -3.95 -5.11
N ALA A 46 11.52 -3.70 -3.87
CA ALA A 46 12.47 -3.42 -2.78
C ALA A 46 13.38 -4.63 -2.48
N ARG A 47 12.86 -5.85 -2.49
CA ARG A 47 13.65 -7.08 -2.35
C ARG A 47 14.66 -7.26 -3.47
N THR A 48 14.30 -6.87 -4.68
CA THR A 48 15.19 -6.92 -5.84
C THR A 48 16.31 -5.90 -5.73
N LEU A 49 16.00 -4.67 -5.29
CA LEU A 49 16.96 -3.59 -5.15
C LEU A 49 17.86 -3.76 -3.93
N TYR A 50 17.32 -4.32 -2.84
CA TYR A 50 18.00 -4.47 -1.55
C TYR A 50 17.97 -5.92 -1.06
N PRO A 51 18.66 -6.86 -1.74
CA PRO A 51 18.52 -8.30 -1.46
C PRO A 51 19.02 -8.72 -0.07
N LYS A 52 19.79 -7.87 0.60
CA LYS A 52 20.29 -8.12 1.96
C LYS A 52 19.46 -7.45 3.05
N ALA A 53 18.51 -6.60 2.68
CA ALA A 53 17.68 -5.89 3.65
C ALA A 53 16.56 -6.80 4.18
N ARG A 54 16.29 -6.66 5.46
CA ARG A 54 15.16 -7.31 6.13
C ARG A 54 13.94 -6.42 5.94
N ILE A 55 13.08 -6.82 5.01
CA ILE A 55 11.92 -6.05 4.57
C ILE A 55 10.67 -6.63 5.21
N ALA A 56 9.85 -5.78 5.81
CA ALA A 56 8.53 -6.12 6.31
C ALA A 56 7.47 -5.25 5.64
N ARG A 57 6.25 -5.79 5.55
CA ARG A 57 5.09 -5.10 5.02
C ARG A 57 4.03 -4.94 6.10
N LEU A 58 3.48 -3.72 6.21
CA LEU A 58 2.41 -3.38 7.12
C LEU A 58 1.21 -2.83 6.32
N ASP A 59 0.30 -3.71 6.00
CA ASP A 59 -0.96 -3.39 5.33
C ASP A 59 -2.12 -4.18 5.94
N ARG A 60 -3.31 -4.02 5.37
CA ARG A 60 -4.50 -4.68 5.86
C ARG A 60 -4.40 -6.21 5.83
N ASP A 61 -3.69 -6.76 4.85
CA ASP A 61 -3.59 -8.21 4.66
C ASP A 61 -2.61 -8.81 5.66
N THR A 62 -1.49 -8.13 5.92
CA THR A 62 -0.47 -8.58 6.89
C THR A 62 -0.89 -8.36 8.35
N THR A 63 -1.88 -7.50 8.62
CA THR A 63 -2.33 -7.15 9.98
C THR A 63 -3.57 -7.89 10.45
N GLN A 64 -4.06 -8.89 9.71
CA GLN A 64 -5.25 -9.66 10.09
C GLN A 64 -5.06 -10.46 11.39
N ARG A 65 -3.83 -10.91 11.68
CA ARG A 65 -3.50 -11.61 12.93
C ARG A 65 -3.37 -10.60 14.09
N ARG A 66 -4.04 -10.89 15.19
CA ARG A 66 -3.95 -10.06 16.40
C ARG A 66 -2.49 -9.99 16.88
N GLY A 67 -1.99 -8.78 17.07
CA GLY A 67 -0.62 -8.54 17.51
C GLY A 67 0.42 -8.39 16.38
N ALA A 68 0.12 -8.76 15.13
CA ALA A 68 1.07 -8.67 14.02
C ALA A 68 1.61 -7.26 13.81
N THR A 69 0.77 -6.24 13.92
CA THR A 69 1.18 -4.83 13.84
C THR A 69 2.25 -4.50 14.89
N ALA A 70 2.00 -4.88 16.16
CA ALA A 70 2.93 -4.59 17.25
C ALA A 70 4.28 -5.30 17.08
N GLU A 71 4.28 -6.55 16.60
CA GLU A 71 5.49 -7.30 16.31
C GLU A 71 6.32 -6.64 15.20
N ILE A 72 5.69 -6.24 14.09
CA ILE A 72 6.37 -5.57 12.96
C ILE A 72 6.97 -4.24 13.42
N LEU A 73 6.21 -3.43 14.18
CA LEU A 73 6.67 -2.15 14.67
C LEU A 73 7.79 -2.29 15.71
N ALA A 74 7.72 -3.30 16.58
CA ALA A 74 8.79 -3.62 17.51
C ALA A 74 10.07 -4.03 16.77
N GLY A 75 9.96 -4.86 15.72
CA GLY A 75 11.08 -5.25 14.87
C GLY A 75 11.73 -4.07 14.13
N LEU A 76 10.95 -3.07 13.70
CA LEU A 76 11.49 -1.83 13.15
C LEU A 76 12.22 -1.03 14.22
N GLY A 77 11.63 -0.87 15.41
CA GLY A 77 12.24 -0.14 16.52
C GLY A 77 13.52 -0.78 17.06
N SER A 78 13.61 -2.11 17.10
CA SER A 78 14.80 -2.86 17.50
C SER A 78 15.88 -2.93 16.43
N GLY A 79 15.59 -2.51 15.20
CA GLY A 79 16.50 -2.64 14.07
C GLY A 79 16.59 -4.05 13.48
N GLU A 80 15.64 -4.92 13.78
CA GLU A 80 15.48 -6.23 13.12
C GLU A 80 14.88 -6.11 11.72
N ILE A 81 14.19 -5.01 11.44
CA ILE A 81 13.64 -4.65 10.14
C ILE A 81 14.37 -3.42 9.63
N ASP A 82 14.90 -3.50 8.42
CA ASP A 82 15.64 -2.43 7.76
C ASP A 82 14.74 -1.53 6.91
N ILE A 83 13.71 -2.12 6.28
CA ILE A 83 12.75 -1.43 5.43
C ILE A 83 11.34 -1.85 5.82
N LEU A 84 10.51 -0.87 6.16
CA LEU A 84 9.08 -1.08 6.38
C LEU A 84 8.29 -0.46 5.23
N ILE A 85 7.49 -1.28 4.56
CA ILE A 85 6.59 -0.86 3.49
C ILE A 85 5.16 -0.89 4.01
N GLY A 86 4.41 0.18 3.79
CA GLY A 86 3.04 0.21 4.25
C GLY A 86 2.20 1.31 3.64
N THR A 87 0.96 1.36 4.07
CA THR A 87 0.02 2.43 3.73
C THR A 87 0.05 3.50 4.83
N GLN A 88 -0.88 4.45 4.80
CA GLN A 88 -1.04 5.47 5.86
C GLN A 88 -1.12 4.90 7.30
N MET A 89 -1.34 3.61 7.46
CA MET A 89 -1.36 2.96 8.79
C MET A 89 0.01 3.05 9.48
N VAL A 90 1.09 3.10 8.72
CA VAL A 90 2.46 3.24 9.23
C VAL A 90 2.73 4.65 9.78
N ALA A 91 2.09 5.66 9.17
CA ALA A 91 2.37 7.07 9.49
C ALA A 91 1.66 7.58 10.76
N LYS A 92 0.66 6.85 11.28
CA LYS A 92 -0.16 7.37 12.39
C LYS A 92 0.23 6.78 13.75
N GLY A 93 0.58 7.68 14.69
CA GLY A 93 0.69 7.34 16.11
C GLY A 93 1.94 6.57 16.51
N HIS A 94 2.98 6.58 15.68
CA HIS A 94 4.23 5.90 15.97
C HIS A 94 5.41 6.87 15.88
N ASP A 95 6.33 6.76 16.81
CA ASP A 95 7.61 7.47 16.83
C ASP A 95 8.74 6.45 16.68
N PHE A 96 9.54 6.62 15.64
CA PHE A 96 10.67 5.74 15.33
C PHE A 96 11.96 6.56 15.20
N PRO A 97 12.66 6.84 16.29
CA PRO A 97 13.88 7.67 16.28
C PRO A 97 15.00 7.08 15.43
N GLY A 98 14.96 5.77 15.13
CA GLY A 98 15.91 5.09 14.27
C GLY A 98 15.64 5.22 12.77
N VAL A 99 14.47 5.69 12.36
CA VAL A 99 14.11 5.86 10.93
C VAL A 99 14.80 7.11 10.39
N ARG A 100 15.65 6.93 9.37
CA ARG A 100 16.45 8.00 8.76
C ARG A 100 15.90 8.50 7.44
N LEU A 101 15.03 7.72 6.79
CA LEU A 101 14.46 8.03 5.50
C LEU A 101 13.00 7.58 5.45
N VAL A 102 12.14 8.47 4.98
CA VAL A 102 10.75 8.16 4.64
C VAL A 102 10.55 8.47 3.17
N GLY A 103 10.16 7.46 2.41
CA GLY A 103 9.80 7.59 1.00
C GLY A 103 8.30 7.52 0.81
N VAL A 104 7.72 8.48 0.11
CA VAL A 104 6.30 8.46 -0.26
C VAL A 104 6.17 8.12 -1.73
N VAL A 105 5.66 6.93 -2.01
CA VAL A 105 5.48 6.45 -3.37
C VAL A 105 4.09 6.86 -3.88
N ALA A 106 4.05 7.45 -5.09
CA ALA A 106 2.83 7.92 -5.74
C ALA A 106 2.04 8.93 -4.87
N ALA A 107 2.73 9.93 -4.31
CA ALA A 107 2.16 10.97 -3.46
C ALA A 107 1.02 11.75 -4.13
N ASP A 108 1.05 11.86 -5.46
CA ASP A 108 0.06 12.53 -6.29
C ASP A 108 -1.27 11.76 -6.43
N MET A 109 -1.31 10.46 -6.14
CA MET A 109 -2.53 9.68 -6.27
C MET A 109 -3.70 10.23 -5.44
N GLY A 110 -3.40 10.78 -4.28
CA GLY A 110 -4.39 11.43 -3.43
C GLY A 110 -5.05 12.64 -4.08
N LEU A 111 -4.32 13.36 -4.93
CA LEU A 111 -4.82 14.57 -5.62
C LEU A 111 -5.84 14.25 -6.71
N HIS A 112 -5.82 13.04 -7.25
CA HIS A 112 -6.73 12.59 -8.31
C HIS A 112 -8.05 11.99 -7.79
N MET A 113 -8.24 11.97 -6.48
CA MET A 113 -9.50 11.51 -5.90
C MET A 113 -10.62 12.51 -6.17
N PRO A 114 -11.83 12.07 -6.53
CA PRO A 114 -12.99 12.94 -6.77
C PRO A 114 -13.57 13.48 -5.45
N ASP A 115 -12.76 14.22 -4.71
CA ASP A 115 -13.09 14.81 -3.42
C ASP A 115 -12.54 16.24 -3.40
N PHE A 116 -13.36 17.24 -3.10
CA PHE A 116 -12.93 18.64 -3.05
C PHE A 116 -11.84 18.91 -1.99
N ARG A 117 -11.68 18.01 -1.01
CA ARG A 117 -10.60 18.06 -0.01
C ARG A 117 -9.41 17.17 -0.35
N ALA A 118 -9.31 16.65 -1.57
CA ALA A 118 -8.24 15.74 -1.95
C ALA A 118 -6.84 16.34 -1.70
N ALA A 119 -6.63 17.59 -2.07
CA ALA A 119 -5.36 18.29 -1.87
C ALA A 119 -5.04 18.48 -0.38
N GLU A 120 -6.03 18.91 0.42
CA GLU A 120 -5.86 19.08 1.88
C GLU A 120 -5.50 17.76 2.57
N ARG A 121 -6.24 16.69 2.25
CA ARG A 121 -5.96 15.36 2.82
C ARG A 121 -4.62 14.80 2.40
N THR A 122 -4.21 15.02 1.16
CA THR A 122 -2.90 14.60 0.68
C THR A 122 -1.80 15.36 1.43
N PHE A 123 -1.94 16.67 1.59
CA PHE A 123 -0.99 17.49 2.35
C PHE A 123 -0.89 17.05 3.83
N GLN A 124 -2.02 16.74 4.47
CA GLN A 124 -2.04 16.29 5.86
C GLN A 124 -1.43 14.89 6.06
N LEU A 125 -1.31 14.12 4.99
CA LEU A 125 -0.72 12.78 5.03
C LEU A 125 0.79 12.81 4.87
N LEU A 126 1.32 13.79 4.14
CA LEU A 126 2.75 14.03 3.90
C LEU A 126 3.41 14.76 5.06
#